data_964d844fedf608265b19f320d67c3707
#
_entry.id   964d844fedf608265b19f320d67c3707
#
_cell.length_a   1.000
_cell.length_b   1.000
_cell.length_c   1.000
_cell.angle_alpha   90.00
_cell.angle_beta   90.00
_cell.angle_gamma   90.00
#
_symmetry.space_group_name_H-M   'P 1'
#
loop_
_entity.id
_entity.type
_entity.pdbx_description
1 polymer ?
#
loop_
_entity_poly.entity_id
_entity_poly.type
_entity_poly.pdbx_seq_one_letter_code
_entity_poly.pdbx_strand_id
1 'polypeptide(L)'
;MAHGGEAGPARLVVLVSGTGTNLQALLDASAEPAFGALVAAVGADRAGIEGLARAERAGIPTFTRRLADYPDRAGWDRALTDAVSSYRPDLVVSAGFMKLVGPAFLAAFGGRFINTHPALLPAFPGVHGVRDALDYGVKVTGCTVFMVDAGTDTGPVIAQAVVPVREDDDVAGLHERIKVAERALLVDTVRAMASGGWSVQGRKVKVGR
;
A
#
# COMPACT_ATOMS: atom_id res chain seq x y z
N MET A 1 -18.70 -3.65 -7.64
CA MET A 1 -18.56 -5.13 -7.69
C MET A 1 -18.11 -5.58 -6.32
N ALA A 2 -18.69 -6.64 -5.79
CA ALA A 2 -18.26 -7.22 -4.51
C ALA A 2 -17.12 -8.22 -4.81
N HIS A 3 -15.99 -8.06 -4.13
CA HIS A 3 -14.88 -9.01 -4.17
C HIS A 3 -15.02 -9.92 -2.95
N GLY A 4 -15.51 -11.13 -3.14
CA GLY A 4 -15.55 -12.20 -2.14
C GLY A 4 -14.66 -13.33 -2.63
N GLY A 5 -13.67 -13.76 -1.82
CA GLY A 5 -12.68 -14.74 -2.20
C GLY A 5 -13.24 -16.16 -2.34
N GLU A 6 -12.60 -16.97 -3.19
CA GLU A 6 -12.66 -18.42 -3.17
C GLU A 6 -12.21 -18.97 -1.79
N ALA A 7 -12.52 -20.22 -1.50
CA ALA A 7 -12.34 -20.87 -0.19
C ALA A 7 -10.85 -21.01 0.26
N GLY A 8 -10.13 -19.92 0.41
CA GLY A 8 -8.72 -19.86 0.84
C GLY A 8 -8.33 -18.46 1.29
N PRO A 9 -7.12 -18.28 1.86
CA PRO A 9 -6.63 -16.96 2.25
C PRO A 9 -6.46 -16.06 1.02
N ALA A 10 -6.83 -14.77 1.16
CA ALA A 10 -6.68 -13.77 0.10
C ALA A 10 -5.21 -13.60 -0.30
N ARG A 11 -4.94 -13.55 -1.59
CA ARG A 11 -3.59 -13.46 -2.15
C ARG A 11 -3.17 -11.99 -2.31
N LEU A 12 -2.12 -11.60 -1.63
CA LEU A 12 -1.56 -10.26 -1.71
C LEU A 12 -0.34 -10.23 -2.64
N VAL A 13 -0.24 -9.24 -3.51
CA VAL A 13 1.05 -8.82 -4.09
C VAL A 13 1.40 -7.46 -3.49
N VAL A 14 2.58 -7.37 -2.88
CA VAL A 14 3.03 -6.15 -2.20
C VAL A 14 4.13 -5.49 -3.02
N LEU A 15 3.97 -4.19 -3.30
CA LEU A 15 4.95 -3.39 -4.04
C LEU A 15 5.73 -2.48 -3.08
N VAL A 16 7.06 -2.45 -3.23
CA VAL A 16 7.98 -1.72 -2.35
C VAL A 16 9.07 -0.97 -3.14
N SER A 17 9.62 0.13 -2.58
CA SER A 17 10.77 0.86 -3.17
C SER A 17 11.93 1.08 -2.18
N GLY A 18 11.83 0.60 -0.93
CA GLY A 18 12.82 0.91 0.10
C GLY A 18 12.93 -0.15 1.20
N THR A 19 12.91 0.30 2.45
CA THR A 19 13.17 -0.56 3.64
C THR A 19 12.11 -1.62 3.89
N GLY A 20 10.86 -1.44 3.42
CA GLY A 20 9.81 -2.43 3.52
C GLY A 20 9.27 -2.68 4.94
N THR A 21 9.21 -1.66 5.79
CA THR A 21 8.66 -1.81 7.15
C THR A 21 7.17 -2.12 7.16
N ASN A 22 6.39 -1.55 6.22
CA ASN A 22 4.98 -1.91 6.02
C ASN A 22 4.82 -3.33 5.46
N LEU A 23 5.72 -3.76 4.56
CA LEU A 23 5.79 -5.15 4.10
C LEU A 23 6.06 -6.10 5.28
N GLN A 24 7.04 -5.76 6.16
CA GLN A 24 7.32 -6.59 7.33
C GLN A 24 6.08 -6.80 8.20
N ALA A 25 5.33 -5.74 8.47
CA ALA A 25 4.10 -5.85 9.25
C ALA A 25 3.05 -6.78 8.60
N LEU A 26 2.95 -6.78 7.27
CA LEU A 26 2.08 -7.71 6.53
C LEU A 26 2.61 -9.14 6.56
N LEU A 27 3.93 -9.35 6.47
CA LEU A 27 4.55 -10.68 6.58
C LEU A 27 4.33 -11.28 7.96
N ASP A 28 4.54 -10.48 9.02
CA ASP A 28 4.34 -10.91 10.40
C ASP A 28 2.86 -11.28 10.64
N ALA A 29 1.93 -10.45 10.18
CA ALA A 29 0.50 -10.72 10.29
C ALA A 29 0.06 -11.95 9.49
N SER A 30 0.63 -12.17 8.30
CA SER A 30 0.29 -13.32 7.44
C SER A 30 0.74 -14.68 8.00
N ALA A 31 1.58 -14.69 9.02
CA ALA A 31 1.91 -15.90 9.76
C ALA A 31 0.75 -16.37 10.68
N GLU A 32 -0.19 -15.50 10.99
CA GLU A 32 -1.38 -15.82 11.79
C GLU A 32 -2.52 -16.32 10.89
N PRO A 33 -3.05 -17.55 11.08
CA PRO A 33 -4.16 -18.06 10.27
C PRO A 33 -5.40 -17.15 10.26
N ALA A 34 -5.66 -16.44 11.36
CA ALA A 34 -6.78 -15.52 11.50
C ALA A 34 -6.61 -14.22 10.68
N PHE A 35 -5.46 -13.97 10.09
CA PHE A 35 -5.26 -12.81 9.23
C PHE A 35 -6.07 -12.91 7.93
N GLY A 36 -6.32 -14.11 7.43
CA GLY A 36 -7.16 -14.36 6.25
C GLY A 36 -6.50 -14.00 4.91
N ALA A 37 -5.22 -13.62 4.91
CA ALA A 37 -4.48 -13.30 3.70
C ALA A 37 -3.05 -13.85 3.75
N LEU A 38 -2.45 -14.06 2.57
CA LEU A 38 -1.05 -14.44 2.42
C LEU A 38 -0.33 -13.52 1.42
N VAL A 39 0.94 -13.25 1.65
CA VAL A 39 1.78 -12.54 0.68
C VAL A 39 2.26 -13.53 -0.38
N ALA A 40 1.69 -13.46 -1.59
CA ALA A 40 2.00 -14.35 -2.70
C ALA A 40 3.28 -13.96 -3.45
N ALA A 41 3.60 -12.67 -3.48
CA ALA A 41 4.84 -12.14 -4.06
C ALA A 41 5.11 -10.70 -3.61
N VAL A 42 6.36 -10.27 -3.74
CA VAL A 42 6.80 -8.89 -3.51
C VAL A 42 7.49 -8.36 -4.76
N GLY A 43 7.00 -7.22 -5.24
CA GLY A 43 7.56 -6.51 -6.39
C GLY A 43 8.28 -5.22 -6.00
N ALA A 44 9.33 -4.85 -6.75
CA ALA A 44 10.05 -3.61 -6.55
C ALA A 44 10.39 -2.90 -7.86
N ASP A 45 10.58 -1.56 -7.75
CA ASP A 45 11.07 -0.72 -8.86
C ASP A 45 12.60 -0.71 -8.98
N ARG A 46 13.31 -1.37 -8.06
CA ARG A 46 14.78 -1.47 -8.02
C ARG A 46 15.23 -2.71 -7.26
N ALA A 47 16.40 -3.22 -7.62
CA ALA A 47 17.03 -4.35 -6.94
C ALA A 47 17.81 -3.89 -5.68
N GLY A 48 18.20 -4.85 -4.86
CA GLY A 48 19.13 -4.65 -3.73
C GLY A 48 18.55 -3.85 -2.56
N ILE A 49 17.23 -3.76 -2.44
CA ILE A 49 16.57 -3.06 -1.33
C ILE A 49 16.22 -4.02 -0.21
N GLU A 50 16.20 -3.50 1.02
CA GLU A 50 15.88 -4.28 2.21
C GLU A 50 14.46 -4.90 2.14
N GLY A 51 13.51 -4.23 1.49
CA GLY A 51 12.17 -4.79 1.28
C GLY A 51 12.17 -6.12 0.54
N LEU A 52 13.01 -6.29 -0.50
CA LEU A 52 13.16 -7.58 -1.19
C LEU A 52 13.86 -8.62 -0.30
N ALA A 53 14.91 -8.22 0.41
CA ALA A 53 15.60 -9.11 1.34
C ALA A 53 14.68 -9.65 2.46
N ARG A 54 13.71 -8.85 2.93
CA ARG A 54 12.68 -9.30 3.89
C ARG A 54 11.80 -10.39 3.30
N ALA A 55 11.33 -10.20 2.06
CA ALA A 55 10.52 -11.19 1.36
C ALA A 55 11.29 -12.50 1.14
N GLU A 56 12.54 -12.41 0.71
CA GLU A 56 13.41 -13.56 0.47
C GLU A 56 13.66 -14.36 1.77
N ARG A 57 13.93 -13.68 2.91
CA ARG A 57 14.06 -14.33 4.22
C ARG A 57 12.77 -15.03 4.66
N ALA A 58 11.62 -14.52 4.26
CA ALA A 58 10.32 -15.14 4.51
C ALA A 58 9.95 -16.23 3.48
N GLY A 59 10.83 -16.55 2.53
CA GLY A 59 10.55 -17.52 1.46
C GLY A 59 9.51 -17.07 0.44
N ILE A 60 9.25 -15.76 0.35
CA ILE A 60 8.26 -15.19 -0.58
C ILE A 60 8.93 -14.85 -1.91
N PRO A 61 8.35 -15.26 -3.05
CA PRO A 61 8.84 -14.92 -4.38
C PRO A 61 8.97 -13.39 -4.57
N THR A 62 10.06 -12.96 -5.21
CA THR A 62 10.30 -11.56 -5.50
C THR A 62 10.45 -11.31 -7.00
N PHE A 63 10.13 -10.09 -7.44
CA PHE A 63 10.42 -9.63 -8.78
C PHE A 63 10.79 -8.14 -8.79
N THR A 64 11.58 -7.74 -9.79
CA THR A 64 11.95 -6.34 -9.99
C THR A 64 11.53 -5.88 -11.39
N ARG A 65 10.97 -4.67 -11.49
CA ARG A 65 10.65 -3.99 -12.74
C ARG A 65 11.14 -2.56 -12.67
N ARG A 66 12.38 -2.33 -13.16
CA ARG A 66 12.99 -1.01 -13.16
C ARG A 66 12.47 -0.22 -14.34
N LEU A 67 12.04 1.01 -14.14
CA LEU A 67 11.54 1.88 -15.22
C LEU A 67 12.59 2.05 -16.35
N ALA A 68 13.87 2.12 -15.99
CA ALA A 68 14.97 2.29 -16.92
C ALA A 68 15.23 1.07 -17.84
N ASP A 69 14.66 -0.10 -17.55
CA ASP A 69 14.85 -1.31 -18.36
C ASP A 69 13.84 -1.39 -19.53
N TYR A 70 12.99 -0.39 -19.69
CA TYR A 70 11.93 -0.34 -20.71
C TYR A 70 12.08 0.90 -21.60
N PRO A 71 11.70 0.81 -22.89
CA PRO A 71 11.79 1.93 -23.82
C PRO A 71 10.98 3.15 -23.42
N ASP A 72 9.86 2.90 -22.76
CA ASP A 72 8.94 3.94 -22.31
C ASP A 72 8.15 3.49 -21.06
N ARG A 73 7.44 4.45 -20.46
CA ARG A 73 6.63 4.22 -19.28
C ARG A 73 5.46 3.26 -19.51
N ALA A 74 4.91 3.24 -20.73
CA ALA A 74 3.80 2.35 -21.07
C ALA A 74 4.27 0.88 -21.16
N GLY A 75 5.46 0.64 -21.69
CA GLY A 75 6.11 -0.67 -21.71
C GLY A 75 6.39 -1.18 -20.29
N TRP A 76 6.91 -0.31 -19.43
CA TRP A 76 7.09 -0.63 -18.02
C TRP A 76 5.79 -0.95 -17.30
N ASP A 77 4.74 -0.14 -17.52
CA ASP A 77 3.44 -0.33 -16.90
C ASP A 77 2.82 -1.69 -17.26
N ARG A 78 2.89 -2.07 -18.55
CA ARG A 78 2.46 -3.41 -19.00
C ARG A 78 3.28 -4.52 -18.34
N ALA A 79 4.60 -4.40 -18.32
CA ALA A 79 5.47 -5.41 -17.73
C ALA A 79 5.28 -5.56 -16.20
N LEU A 80 4.99 -4.47 -15.49
CA LEU A 80 4.61 -4.51 -14.08
C LEU A 80 3.25 -5.21 -13.92
N THR A 81 2.28 -4.87 -14.77
CA THR A 81 0.94 -5.48 -14.77
C THR A 81 1.03 -6.99 -14.97
N ASP A 82 1.78 -7.45 -15.97
CA ASP A 82 1.95 -8.88 -16.28
C ASP A 82 2.63 -9.62 -15.11
N ALA A 83 3.68 -9.01 -14.53
CA ALA A 83 4.38 -9.59 -13.39
C ALA A 83 3.45 -9.75 -12.17
N VAL A 84 2.66 -8.74 -11.83
CA VAL A 84 1.69 -8.82 -10.74
C VAL A 84 0.58 -9.82 -11.05
N SER A 85 0.05 -9.83 -12.28
CA SER A 85 -1.03 -10.73 -12.72
C SER A 85 -0.64 -12.20 -12.63
N SER A 86 0.65 -12.53 -12.87
CA SER A 86 1.13 -13.92 -12.82
C SER A 86 0.96 -14.57 -11.45
N TYR A 87 0.89 -13.77 -10.38
CA TYR A 87 0.64 -14.24 -9.02
C TYR A 87 -0.84 -14.28 -8.64
N ARG A 88 -1.76 -13.88 -9.54
CA ARG A 88 -3.21 -13.89 -9.34
C ARG A 88 -3.63 -13.28 -8.00
N PRO A 89 -3.29 -11.99 -7.73
CA PRO A 89 -3.65 -11.36 -6.48
C PRO A 89 -5.15 -11.07 -6.38
N ASP A 90 -5.71 -11.25 -5.20
CA ASP A 90 -7.01 -10.69 -4.82
C ASP A 90 -6.88 -9.19 -4.50
N LEU A 91 -5.77 -8.80 -3.88
CA LEU A 91 -5.46 -7.43 -3.51
C LEU A 91 -4.00 -7.09 -3.82
N VAL A 92 -3.75 -5.93 -4.39
CA VAL A 92 -2.41 -5.36 -4.55
C VAL A 92 -2.21 -4.26 -3.51
N VAL A 93 -1.05 -4.28 -2.85
CA VAL A 93 -0.72 -3.31 -1.79
C VAL A 93 0.54 -2.54 -2.18
N SER A 94 0.43 -1.23 -2.32
CA SER A 94 1.57 -0.33 -2.36
C SER A 94 2.03 -0.07 -0.92
N ALA A 95 3.17 -0.63 -0.55
CA ALA A 95 3.77 -0.50 0.79
C ALA A 95 5.05 0.36 0.72
N GLY A 96 4.87 1.63 0.36
CA GLY A 96 5.97 2.54 0.08
C GLY A 96 6.58 2.37 -1.32
N PHE A 97 5.76 2.07 -2.31
CA PHE A 97 6.15 2.01 -3.71
C PHE A 97 6.12 3.41 -4.33
N MET A 98 7.28 3.91 -4.74
CA MET A 98 7.48 5.30 -5.14
C MET A 98 7.30 5.55 -6.65
N LYS A 99 6.53 4.72 -7.34
CA LYS A 99 6.21 4.90 -8.76
C LYS A 99 4.70 5.00 -8.95
N LEU A 100 4.28 5.99 -9.71
CA LEU A 100 2.92 6.03 -10.20
C LEU A 100 2.74 4.93 -11.26
N VAL A 101 1.74 4.10 -11.10
CA VAL A 101 1.35 3.11 -12.10
C VAL A 101 0.61 3.76 -13.26
N GLY A 102 0.53 3.08 -14.39
CA GLY A 102 -0.14 3.59 -15.58
C GLY A 102 -1.53 2.98 -15.81
N PRO A 103 -2.13 3.32 -16.98
CA PRO A 103 -3.48 2.89 -17.31
C PRO A 103 -3.66 1.37 -17.40
N ALA A 104 -2.63 0.62 -17.86
CA ALA A 104 -2.72 -0.84 -17.97
C ALA A 104 -2.84 -1.48 -16.58
N PHE A 105 -2.04 -1.00 -15.62
CA PHE A 105 -2.09 -1.47 -14.25
C PHE A 105 -3.42 -1.14 -13.58
N LEU A 106 -3.91 0.10 -13.74
CA LEU A 106 -5.19 0.51 -13.17
C LEU A 106 -6.38 -0.21 -13.81
N ALA A 107 -6.33 -0.54 -15.09
CA ALA A 107 -7.35 -1.34 -15.75
C ALA A 107 -7.41 -2.78 -15.18
N ALA A 108 -6.26 -3.37 -14.84
CA ALA A 108 -6.16 -4.72 -14.30
C ALA A 108 -6.52 -4.80 -12.80
N PHE A 109 -6.12 -3.78 -12.02
CA PHE A 109 -6.18 -3.82 -10.55
C PHE A 109 -7.02 -2.71 -9.92
N GLY A 110 -7.66 -1.84 -10.70
CA GLY A 110 -8.55 -0.80 -10.19
C GLY A 110 -9.64 -1.38 -9.27
N GLY A 111 -9.86 -0.74 -8.12
CA GLY A 111 -10.78 -1.21 -7.08
C GLY A 111 -10.23 -2.35 -6.19
N ARG A 112 -9.01 -2.84 -6.45
CA ARG A 112 -8.27 -3.80 -5.62
C ARG A 112 -6.77 -3.48 -5.53
N PHE A 113 -6.42 -2.23 -5.70
CA PHE A 113 -5.07 -1.70 -5.47
C PHE A 113 -5.16 -0.61 -4.41
N ILE A 114 -4.49 -0.81 -3.28
CA ILE A 114 -4.48 0.13 -2.15
C ILE A 114 -3.08 0.69 -1.90
N ASN A 115 -3.03 1.88 -1.33
CA ASN A 115 -1.79 2.54 -0.91
C ASN A 115 -1.94 3.11 0.50
N THR A 116 -0.81 3.38 1.15
CA THR A 116 -0.73 4.14 2.39
C THR A 116 -0.10 5.51 2.14
N HIS A 117 -0.58 6.54 2.83
CA HIS A 117 -0.05 7.88 2.77
C HIS A 117 0.09 8.46 4.18
N PRO A 118 1.24 9.11 4.52
CA PRO A 118 1.53 9.59 5.86
C PRO A 118 0.90 10.97 6.16
N ALA A 119 -0.38 11.14 5.82
CA ALA A 119 -1.21 12.28 6.19
C ALA A 119 -2.69 11.89 6.23
N LEU A 120 -3.55 12.75 6.78
CA LEU A 120 -5.01 12.58 6.75
C LEU A 120 -5.58 13.13 5.43
N LEU A 121 -5.57 12.32 4.38
CA LEU A 121 -6.13 12.73 3.08
C LEU A 121 -7.58 13.25 3.24
N PRO A 122 -7.98 14.29 2.50
CA PRO A 122 -7.31 14.90 1.37
C PRO A 122 -6.26 15.96 1.71
N ALA A 123 -5.92 16.16 2.99
CA ALA A 123 -4.87 17.09 3.39
C ALA A 123 -3.47 16.52 3.06
N PHE A 124 -2.58 17.40 2.61
CA PHE A 124 -1.15 17.13 2.39
C PHE A 124 -0.85 15.93 1.49
N PRO A 125 -1.40 15.86 0.26
CA PRO A 125 -1.06 14.83 -0.71
C PRO A 125 0.37 14.98 -1.23
N GLY A 126 0.92 13.91 -1.82
CA GLY A 126 2.25 13.92 -2.43
C GLY A 126 3.37 13.48 -1.47
N VAL A 127 4.62 13.68 -1.90
CA VAL A 127 5.78 13.05 -1.26
C VAL A 127 6.24 13.70 0.06
N HIS A 128 5.71 14.86 0.41
CA HIS A 128 6.17 15.66 1.57
C HIS A 128 5.10 15.81 2.67
N GLY A 129 4.06 14.98 2.69
CA GLY A 129 2.90 15.13 3.57
C GLY A 129 3.22 15.39 5.05
N VAL A 130 4.26 14.75 5.60
CA VAL A 130 4.68 14.98 7.00
C VAL A 130 5.28 16.38 7.20
N ARG A 131 6.15 16.81 6.27
CA ARG A 131 6.76 18.17 6.30
C ARG A 131 5.68 19.22 6.11
N ASP A 132 4.83 19.05 5.11
CA ASP A 132 3.76 20.01 4.79
C ASP A 132 2.79 20.19 5.96
N ALA A 133 2.51 19.11 6.72
CA ALA A 133 1.69 19.16 7.93
C ALA A 133 2.37 19.99 9.04
N LEU A 134 3.68 19.80 9.25
CA LEU A 134 4.45 20.59 10.22
C LEU A 134 4.55 22.07 9.81
N ASP A 135 4.89 22.33 8.55
CA ASP A 135 5.06 23.69 8.02
C ASP A 135 3.72 24.47 8.05
N TYR A 136 2.60 23.78 7.87
CA TYR A 136 1.25 24.38 8.00
C TYR A 136 0.88 24.66 9.46
N GLY A 137 1.50 23.97 10.42
CA GLY A 137 1.23 24.14 11.85
C GLY A 137 -0.03 23.44 12.35
N VAL A 138 -0.47 22.33 11.72
CA VAL A 138 -1.59 21.54 12.22
C VAL A 138 -1.27 20.93 13.57
N LYS A 139 -2.29 20.73 14.39
CA LYS A 139 -2.16 20.06 15.70
C LYS A 139 -2.40 18.56 15.64
N VAL A 140 -2.94 18.10 14.52
CA VAL A 140 -3.27 16.69 14.26
C VAL A 140 -2.96 16.37 12.81
N THR A 141 -2.26 15.26 12.60
CA THR A 141 -2.08 14.61 11.30
C THR A 141 -2.34 13.11 11.44
N GLY A 142 -1.78 12.27 10.62
CA GLY A 142 -1.96 10.83 10.72
C GLY A 142 -1.55 10.08 9.46
N CYS A 143 -2.25 9.01 9.19
CA CYS A 143 -2.06 8.22 7.98
C CYS A 143 -3.41 7.79 7.38
N THR A 144 -3.38 7.49 6.09
CA THR A 144 -4.55 7.08 5.31
C THR A 144 -4.22 5.83 4.52
N VAL A 145 -5.10 4.83 4.57
CA VAL A 145 -5.17 3.74 3.59
C VAL A 145 -6.29 4.06 2.62
N PHE A 146 -6.00 4.01 1.31
CA PHE A 146 -6.94 4.42 0.28
C PHE A 146 -6.81 3.55 -0.98
N MET A 147 -7.88 3.50 -1.81
CA MET A 147 -7.85 2.90 -3.14
C MET A 147 -7.06 3.78 -4.09
N VAL A 148 -6.15 3.20 -4.86
CA VAL A 148 -5.39 3.95 -5.85
C VAL A 148 -6.24 4.18 -7.10
N ASP A 149 -6.24 5.43 -7.56
CA ASP A 149 -6.83 5.87 -8.84
C ASP A 149 -5.76 6.52 -9.74
N ALA A 150 -6.18 7.21 -10.78
CA ALA A 150 -5.25 7.82 -11.75
C ALA A 150 -4.56 9.11 -11.23
N GLY A 151 -5.03 9.67 -10.12
CA GLY A 151 -4.44 10.85 -9.51
C GLY A 151 -3.39 10.50 -8.45
N THR A 152 -2.70 11.52 -7.94
CA THR A 152 -1.78 11.36 -6.82
C THR A 152 -2.55 11.53 -5.52
N ASP A 153 -2.66 10.45 -4.74
CA ASP A 153 -3.34 10.39 -3.44
C ASP A 153 -4.79 10.90 -3.46
N THR A 154 -5.48 10.73 -4.60
CA THR A 154 -6.84 11.23 -4.83
C THR A 154 -7.93 10.18 -4.68
N GLY A 155 -7.58 8.91 -4.54
CA GLY A 155 -8.54 7.82 -4.52
C GLY A 155 -9.43 7.76 -3.28
N PRO A 156 -10.45 6.89 -3.29
CA PRO A 156 -11.37 6.73 -2.17
C PRO A 156 -10.67 6.25 -0.90
N VAL A 157 -10.90 6.96 0.20
CA VAL A 157 -10.35 6.61 1.53
C VAL A 157 -11.03 5.35 2.05
N ILE A 158 -10.23 4.41 2.59
CA ILE A 158 -10.70 3.18 3.22
C ILE A 158 -10.69 3.35 4.75
N ALA A 159 -9.53 3.76 5.30
CA ALA A 159 -9.33 3.93 6.73
C ALA A 159 -8.31 5.02 7.02
N GLN A 160 -8.42 5.63 8.20
CA GLN A 160 -7.50 6.68 8.65
C GLN A 160 -7.18 6.47 10.14
N ALA A 161 -5.95 6.80 10.52
CA ALA A 161 -5.53 6.84 11.91
C ALA A 161 -4.93 8.22 12.22
N VAL A 162 -5.29 8.75 13.39
CA VAL A 162 -4.90 10.08 13.85
C VAL A 162 -3.60 10.00 14.64
N VAL A 163 -2.69 10.95 14.39
CA VAL A 163 -1.45 11.14 15.13
C VAL A 163 -1.34 12.60 15.57
N PRO A 164 -1.26 12.89 16.88
CA PRO A 164 -1.06 14.25 17.37
C PRO A 164 0.31 14.79 16.94
N VAL A 165 0.35 16.08 16.56
CA VAL A 165 1.59 16.83 16.36
C VAL A 165 1.98 17.49 17.67
N ARG A 166 3.20 17.26 18.14
CA ARG A 166 3.76 17.84 19.38
C ARG A 166 4.48 19.16 19.06
N GLU A 167 4.66 19.99 20.07
CA GLU A 167 5.31 21.30 19.90
C GLU A 167 6.78 21.18 19.52
N ASP A 168 7.45 20.13 19.96
CA ASP A 168 8.86 19.82 19.72
C ASP A 168 9.11 18.86 18.57
N ASP A 169 8.09 18.55 17.76
CA ASP A 169 8.25 17.63 16.63
C ASP A 169 9.12 18.21 15.52
N ASP A 170 10.08 17.40 15.10
CA ASP A 170 10.70 17.51 13.79
C ASP A 170 10.06 16.50 12.80
N VAL A 171 10.43 16.60 11.52
CA VAL A 171 9.90 15.71 10.46
C VAL A 171 10.20 14.24 10.77
N ALA A 172 11.38 13.94 11.32
CA ALA A 172 11.80 12.57 11.57
C ALA A 172 10.99 11.94 12.72
N GLY A 173 10.85 12.65 13.84
CA GLY A 173 10.12 12.19 15.02
C GLY A 173 8.63 12.00 14.76
N LEU A 174 8.00 12.96 14.07
CA LEU A 174 6.61 12.85 13.68
C LEU A 174 6.41 11.68 12.70
N HIS A 175 7.30 11.54 11.70
CA HIS A 175 7.21 10.46 10.71
C HIS A 175 7.33 9.08 11.36
N GLU A 176 8.22 8.89 12.34
CA GLU A 176 8.33 7.60 13.04
C GLU A 176 7.03 7.23 13.77
N ARG A 177 6.36 8.20 14.43
CA ARG A 177 5.05 7.95 15.06
C ARG A 177 3.95 7.64 14.03
N ILE A 178 3.96 8.34 12.91
CA ILE A 178 3.02 8.05 11.81
C ILE A 178 3.24 6.64 11.27
N LYS A 179 4.49 6.21 11.05
CA LYS A 179 4.81 4.85 10.58
C LYS A 179 4.30 3.77 11.52
N VAL A 180 4.31 4.00 12.85
CA VAL A 180 3.74 3.03 13.81
C VAL A 180 2.24 2.89 13.58
N ALA A 181 1.52 4.01 13.49
CA ALA A 181 0.08 4.02 13.24
C ALA A 181 -0.26 3.44 11.84
N GLU A 182 0.54 3.77 10.83
CA GLU A 182 0.36 3.32 9.45
C GLU A 182 0.47 1.80 9.31
N ARG A 183 1.46 1.17 9.97
CA ARG A 183 1.62 -0.29 9.97
C ARG A 183 0.42 -0.99 10.60
N ALA A 184 -0.04 -0.52 11.74
CA ALA A 184 -1.22 -1.06 12.40
C ALA A 184 -2.48 -0.89 11.53
N LEU A 185 -2.70 0.32 11.01
CA LEU A 185 -3.85 0.62 10.15
C LEU A 185 -3.85 -0.23 8.87
N LEU A 186 -2.69 -0.41 8.23
CA LEU A 186 -2.57 -1.22 7.01
C LEU A 186 -2.91 -2.69 7.29
N VAL A 187 -2.35 -3.27 8.35
CA VAL A 187 -2.61 -4.67 8.75
C VAL A 187 -4.10 -4.87 9.04
N ASP A 188 -4.72 -3.99 9.83
CA ASP A 188 -6.13 -4.08 10.19
C ASP A 188 -7.04 -3.91 8.96
N THR A 189 -6.68 -2.99 8.06
CA THR A 189 -7.42 -2.77 6.81
C THR A 189 -7.35 -4.01 5.90
N VAL A 190 -6.16 -4.58 5.70
CA VAL A 190 -5.99 -5.78 4.87
C VAL A 190 -6.73 -6.97 5.49
N ARG A 191 -6.63 -7.17 6.81
CA ARG A 191 -7.38 -8.22 7.54
C ARG A 191 -8.89 -8.10 7.31
N ALA A 192 -9.45 -6.91 7.49
CA ALA A 192 -10.87 -6.66 7.32
C ALA A 192 -11.33 -6.88 5.86
N MET A 193 -10.52 -6.44 4.88
CA MET A 193 -10.80 -6.66 3.46
C MET A 193 -10.73 -8.14 3.09
N ALA A 194 -9.72 -8.88 3.59
CA ALA A 194 -9.56 -10.30 3.32
C ALA A 194 -10.71 -11.14 3.90
N SER A 195 -11.16 -10.81 5.11
CA SER A 195 -12.21 -11.56 5.82
C SER A 195 -13.62 -11.25 5.34
N GLY A 196 -13.92 -9.96 5.10
CA GLY A 196 -15.29 -9.48 4.84
C GLY A 196 -15.52 -9.01 3.39
N GLY A 197 -14.49 -9.00 2.57
CA GLY A 197 -14.56 -8.37 1.25
C GLY A 197 -14.72 -6.85 1.32
N TRP A 198 -14.87 -6.22 0.16
CA TRP A 198 -15.09 -4.78 0.09
C TRP A 198 -15.91 -4.39 -1.15
N SER A 199 -16.48 -3.20 -1.11
CA SER A 199 -17.13 -2.58 -2.26
C SER A 199 -16.83 -1.09 -2.32
N VAL A 200 -16.78 -0.56 -3.55
CA VAL A 200 -16.52 0.86 -3.81
C VAL A 200 -17.73 1.45 -4.52
N GLN A 201 -18.30 2.52 -3.98
CA GLN A 201 -19.39 3.29 -4.56
C GLN A 201 -19.02 4.78 -4.59
N GLY A 202 -18.61 5.28 -5.74
CA GLY A 202 -18.05 6.62 -5.87
C GLY A 202 -16.81 6.76 -4.97
N ARG A 203 -16.87 7.67 -4.01
CA ARG A 203 -15.78 7.87 -3.03
C ARG A 203 -15.93 7.09 -1.72
N LYS A 204 -16.96 6.28 -1.60
CA LYS A 204 -17.22 5.51 -0.38
C LYS A 204 -16.73 4.07 -0.56
N VAL A 205 -15.83 3.64 0.31
CA VAL A 205 -15.43 2.25 0.43
C VAL A 205 -16.13 1.64 1.64
N LYS A 206 -16.80 0.52 1.43
CA LYS A 206 -17.33 -0.31 2.50
C LYS A 206 -16.48 -1.57 2.58
N VAL A 207 -15.94 -1.84 3.75
CA VAL A 207 -15.24 -3.08 4.07
C VAL A 207 -16.20 -3.93 4.89
N GLY A 208 -16.31 -5.22 4.56
CA GLY A 208 -17.13 -6.16 5.30
C GLY A 208 -16.65 -6.30 6.75
N ARG A 209 -17.57 -6.63 7.63
CA ARG A 209 -17.29 -6.92 9.05
C ARG A 209 -17.23 -8.43 9.26
#